data_c298d4fc08f46869244b635d21f25e3d
#
_entry.id   c298d4fc08f46869244b635d21f25e3d
#
_cell.length_a   1.000
_cell.length_b   1.000
_cell.length_c   1.000
_cell.angle_alpha   90.00
_cell.angle_beta   90.00
_cell.angle_gamma   90.00
#
_symmetry.space_group_name_H-M   'P 1'
#
loop_
_entity.id
_entity.type
_entity.pdbx_description
1 polymer ?
#
loop_
_entity_poly.entity_id
_entity_poly.type
_entity_poly.pdbx_seq_one_letter_code
_entity_poly.pdbx_strand_id
1 'polypeptide(L)'
;EIGMRISKTSINKGFKKTIWPGRLEKGYLKNIPVYLDGAHNVAGSKQIVKFFKNNSINRWLVIGMLNNKDLRNYLLTINKIISGVIAIKIPGEKNSFSTDQIYKICKELNIKCVKQKNIKVANSFLVNDIKPKEIIISGSLYLVGKIRKLYI
;
A
#
# COMPACT_ATOMS: atom_id res chain seq x y z
N GLU A 1 -42.30 3.14 -4.09
CA GLU A 1 -41.06 3.88 -3.78
C GLU A 1 -41.15 4.38 -2.34
N ILE A 2 -40.32 3.85 -1.44
CA ILE A 2 -40.16 4.35 -0.07
C ILE A 2 -39.24 5.57 -0.15
N GLY A 3 -39.83 6.75 -0.31
CA GLY A 3 -39.11 8.03 -0.43
C GLY A 3 -38.47 8.47 0.88
N MET A 4 -37.43 7.77 1.37
CA MET A 4 -36.62 8.25 2.48
C MET A 4 -35.74 9.41 2.04
N ARG A 5 -36.00 10.63 2.51
CA ARG A 5 -35.14 11.79 2.32
C ARG A 5 -33.95 11.69 3.29
N ILE A 6 -32.81 11.27 2.79
CA ILE A 6 -31.55 11.23 3.57
C ILE A 6 -30.91 12.63 3.51
N SER A 7 -30.68 13.26 4.66
CA SER A 7 -30.02 14.58 4.68
C SER A 7 -28.53 14.48 4.31
N LYS A 8 -27.97 15.52 3.68
CA LYS A 8 -26.52 15.62 3.40
C LYS A 8 -25.67 15.41 4.68
N THR A 9 -26.17 15.87 5.83
CA THR A 9 -25.53 15.71 7.13
C THR A 9 -25.46 14.24 7.55
N SER A 10 -26.54 13.48 7.34
CA SER A 10 -26.60 12.04 7.64
C SER A 10 -25.65 11.24 6.73
N ILE A 11 -25.62 11.59 5.42
CA ILE A 11 -24.68 11.01 4.47
C ILE A 11 -23.23 11.26 4.91
N ASN A 12 -22.89 12.51 5.22
CA ASN A 12 -21.53 12.87 5.66
C ASN A 12 -21.14 12.20 6.99
N LYS A 13 -22.06 12.07 7.94
CA LYS A 13 -21.84 11.34 9.20
C LYS A 13 -21.63 9.84 8.93
N GLY A 14 -22.41 9.25 8.03
CA GLY A 14 -22.26 7.86 7.61
C GLY A 14 -20.87 7.62 7.00
N PHE A 15 -20.45 8.41 6.03
CA PHE A 15 -19.12 8.30 5.40
C PHE A 15 -17.97 8.45 6.42
N LYS A 16 -18.06 9.42 7.34
CA LYS A 16 -17.02 9.62 8.38
C LYS A 16 -16.90 8.46 9.37
N LYS A 17 -17.99 7.74 9.63
CA LYS A 17 -18.03 6.60 10.56
C LYS A 17 -17.73 5.26 9.89
N THR A 18 -17.74 5.20 8.56
CA THR A 18 -17.51 3.96 7.82
C THR A 18 -16.03 3.61 7.84
N ILE A 19 -15.69 2.53 8.52
CA ILE A 19 -14.35 1.92 8.46
C ILE A 19 -14.34 0.98 7.25
N TRP A 20 -13.44 1.24 6.32
CA TRP A 20 -13.25 0.42 5.12
C TRP A 20 -11.90 -0.30 5.22
N PRO A 21 -11.87 -1.56 5.67
CA PRO A 21 -10.63 -2.31 5.77
C PRO A 21 -9.85 -2.31 4.45
N GLY A 22 -8.56 -2.00 4.52
CA GLY A 22 -7.69 -1.95 3.35
C GLY A 22 -7.98 -0.81 2.37
N ARG A 23 -8.53 0.31 2.85
CA ARG A 23 -8.66 1.57 2.09
C ARG A 23 -8.04 2.71 2.89
N LEU A 24 -6.72 2.92 2.67
CA LEU A 24 -5.89 3.84 3.46
C LEU A 24 -6.09 3.67 4.97
N GLU A 25 -6.33 2.42 5.37
CA GLU A 25 -6.56 2.06 6.75
C GLU A 25 -5.27 2.24 7.55
N LYS A 26 -5.32 3.06 8.59
CA LYS A 26 -4.16 3.38 9.40
C LYS A 26 -3.98 2.36 10.52
N GLY A 27 -2.78 1.82 10.62
CA GLY A 27 -2.29 0.99 11.70
C GLY A 27 -0.87 1.37 12.08
N TYR A 28 -0.17 0.49 12.80
CA TYR A 28 1.17 0.76 13.30
C TYR A 28 2.08 -0.47 13.23
N LEU A 29 3.36 -0.25 12.92
CA LEU A 29 4.45 -1.19 13.13
C LEU A 29 5.35 -0.62 14.23
N LYS A 30 5.22 -1.11 15.47
CA LYS A 30 5.73 -0.41 16.65
C LYS A 30 5.19 1.04 16.66
N ASN A 31 6.05 2.04 16.59
CA ASN A 31 5.67 3.45 16.58
C ASN A 31 5.60 4.06 15.16
N ILE A 32 5.79 3.28 14.12
CA ILE A 32 5.79 3.75 12.73
C ILE A 32 4.37 3.63 12.16
N PRO A 33 3.75 4.74 11.71
CA PRO A 33 2.46 4.68 11.04
C PRO A 33 2.51 3.82 9.77
N VAL A 34 1.54 2.92 9.63
CA VAL A 34 1.34 2.05 8.47
C VAL A 34 0.00 2.35 7.85
N TYR A 35 -0.04 2.53 6.53
CA TYR A 35 -1.26 2.71 5.77
C TYR A 35 -1.48 1.51 4.87
N LEU A 36 -2.56 0.78 5.11
CA LEU A 36 -2.97 -0.41 4.37
C LEU A 36 -3.94 -0.02 3.26
N ASP A 37 -3.60 -0.27 2.01
CA ASP A 37 -4.47 0.03 0.88
C ASP A 37 -4.44 -1.05 -0.19
N GLY A 38 -5.60 -1.55 -0.57
CA GLY A 38 -5.74 -2.60 -1.60
C GLY A 38 -5.68 -2.10 -3.04
N ALA A 39 -5.25 -0.87 -3.29
CA ALA A 39 -5.05 -0.34 -4.64
C ALA A 39 -4.09 -1.22 -5.44
N HIS A 40 -4.50 -1.57 -6.65
CA HIS A 40 -3.79 -2.50 -7.52
C HIS A 40 -3.81 -2.06 -9.00
N ASN A 41 -4.11 -0.80 -9.24
CA ASN A 41 -4.12 -0.18 -10.57
C ASN A 41 -3.73 1.30 -10.47
N VAL A 42 -3.52 1.92 -11.63
CA VAL A 42 -3.08 3.32 -11.74
C VAL A 42 -4.07 4.29 -11.08
N ALA A 43 -5.37 4.05 -11.23
CA ALA A 43 -6.38 4.93 -10.62
C ALA A 43 -6.29 4.90 -9.08
N GLY A 44 -6.11 3.72 -8.49
CA GLY A 44 -5.89 3.57 -7.05
C GLY A 44 -4.59 4.22 -6.57
N SER A 45 -3.46 4.04 -7.30
CA SER A 45 -2.21 4.70 -6.94
C SER A 45 -2.30 6.22 -6.96
N LYS A 46 -3.06 6.81 -7.92
CA LYS A 46 -3.35 8.25 -7.93
C LYS A 46 -4.10 8.72 -6.69
N GLN A 47 -5.03 7.92 -6.14
CA GLN A 47 -5.72 8.27 -4.91
C GLN A 47 -4.79 8.24 -3.69
N ILE A 48 -3.89 7.25 -3.62
CA ILE A 48 -2.86 7.20 -2.58
C ILE A 48 -1.97 8.45 -2.66
N VAL A 49 -1.48 8.80 -3.86
CA VAL A 49 -0.66 10.01 -4.07
C VAL A 49 -1.41 11.27 -3.64
N LYS A 50 -2.70 11.39 -3.99
CA LYS A 50 -3.54 12.52 -3.59
C LYS A 50 -3.70 12.63 -2.08
N PHE A 51 -3.84 11.50 -1.37
CA PHE A 51 -3.97 11.46 0.08
C PHE A 51 -2.71 11.98 0.78
N PHE A 52 -1.53 11.57 0.33
CA PHE A 52 -0.25 11.95 0.96
C PHE A 52 0.30 13.31 0.54
N LYS A 53 -0.31 14.01 -0.41
CA LYS A 53 0.03 15.39 -0.82
C LYS A 53 1.52 15.66 -0.97
N ASN A 54 2.22 14.92 -1.81
CA ASN A 54 3.63 15.19 -2.18
C ASN A 54 4.58 15.65 -1.04
N ASN A 55 4.37 15.21 0.19
CA ASN A 55 5.26 15.55 1.30
C ASN A 55 6.55 14.73 1.15
N SER A 56 7.70 15.42 1.11
CA SER A 56 9.05 14.80 1.05
C SER A 56 9.45 14.21 2.40
N ILE A 57 8.79 13.12 2.82
CA ILE A 57 9.17 12.39 4.02
C ILE A 57 9.73 11.03 3.65
N ASN A 58 10.55 10.44 4.53
CA ASN A 58 11.04 9.08 4.36
C ASN A 58 9.88 8.08 4.47
N ARG A 59 9.19 7.83 3.35
CA ARG A 59 8.05 6.90 3.24
C ARG A 59 8.43 5.72 2.36
N TRP A 60 8.16 4.51 2.83
CA TRP A 60 8.46 3.29 2.10
C TRP A 60 7.20 2.53 1.72
N LEU A 61 7.22 1.99 0.50
CA LEU A 61 6.17 1.13 -0.02
C LEU A 61 6.56 -0.34 0.13
N VAL A 62 5.76 -1.11 0.85
CA VAL A 62 5.77 -2.58 0.76
C VAL A 62 4.74 -3.00 -0.28
N ILE A 63 5.17 -3.70 -1.32
CA ILE A 63 4.30 -4.06 -2.43
C ILE A 63 4.34 -5.55 -2.75
N GLY A 64 3.16 -6.12 -2.94
CA GLY A 64 2.92 -7.40 -3.60
C GLY A 64 1.69 -7.26 -4.48
N MET A 65 1.80 -7.65 -5.75
CA MET A 65 0.76 -7.42 -6.75
C MET A 65 0.55 -8.66 -7.60
N LEU A 66 -0.68 -8.87 -8.11
CA LEU A 66 -0.98 -9.92 -9.07
C LEU A 66 -0.33 -9.60 -10.43
N ASN A 67 0.18 -10.64 -11.10
CA ASN A 67 0.94 -10.50 -12.33
C ASN A 67 0.11 -10.08 -13.57
N ASN A 68 -1.22 -10.07 -13.45
CA ASN A 68 -2.15 -9.55 -14.46
C ASN A 68 -2.45 -8.04 -14.28
N LYS A 69 -1.72 -7.34 -13.42
CA LYS A 69 -1.88 -5.91 -13.16
C LYS A 69 -0.71 -5.11 -13.72
N ASP A 70 -0.96 -3.84 -14.02
CA ASP A 70 0.03 -2.92 -14.55
C ASP A 70 0.91 -2.35 -13.42
N LEU A 71 1.86 -3.17 -12.96
CA LEU A 71 2.80 -2.80 -11.92
C LEU A 71 3.69 -1.62 -12.32
N ARG A 72 4.10 -1.54 -13.59
CA ARG A 72 5.00 -0.49 -14.06
C ARG A 72 4.39 0.90 -13.90
N ASN A 73 3.20 1.12 -14.44
CA ASN A 73 2.52 2.40 -14.35
C ASN A 73 2.03 2.70 -12.92
N TYR A 74 1.71 1.66 -12.13
CA TYR A 74 1.45 1.81 -10.71
C TYR A 74 2.66 2.41 -9.98
N LEU A 75 3.85 1.83 -10.16
CA LEU A 75 5.10 2.29 -9.54
C LEU A 75 5.50 3.68 -10.01
N LEU A 76 5.40 3.98 -11.32
CA LEU A 76 5.63 5.32 -11.87
C LEU A 76 4.77 6.39 -11.18
N THR A 77 3.51 6.06 -10.92
CA THR A 77 2.57 6.99 -10.26
C THR A 77 2.94 7.24 -8.81
N ILE A 78 3.21 6.15 -8.04
CA ILE A 78 3.40 6.24 -6.59
C ILE A 78 4.82 6.69 -6.22
N ASN A 79 5.79 6.60 -7.13
CA ASN A 79 7.19 6.99 -6.91
C ASN A 79 7.34 8.44 -6.42
N LYS A 80 6.38 9.31 -6.75
CA LYS A 80 6.37 10.72 -6.36
C LYS A 80 6.31 10.96 -4.85
N ILE A 81 5.89 9.94 -4.09
CA ILE A 81 5.62 10.08 -2.65
C ILE A 81 6.37 9.07 -1.79
N ILE A 82 7.22 8.23 -2.38
CA ILE A 82 7.97 7.20 -1.67
C ILE A 82 9.48 7.39 -1.81
N SER A 83 10.24 6.96 -0.81
CA SER A 83 11.71 6.95 -0.81
C SER A 83 12.29 5.61 -1.27
N GLY A 84 11.46 4.57 -1.34
CA GLY A 84 11.87 3.25 -1.79
C GLY A 84 10.77 2.21 -1.67
N VAL A 85 11.05 1.04 -2.21
CA VAL A 85 10.13 -0.09 -2.34
C VAL A 85 10.71 -1.32 -1.65
N ILE A 86 9.87 -2.04 -0.93
CA ILE A 86 10.16 -3.42 -0.50
C ILE A 86 9.25 -4.34 -1.30
N ALA A 87 9.86 -5.16 -2.15
CA ALA A 87 9.16 -6.16 -2.94
C ALA A 87 8.94 -7.43 -2.11
N ILE A 88 7.69 -7.87 -2.01
CA ILE A 88 7.32 -9.15 -1.42
C ILE A 88 6.37 -9.92 -2.35
N LYS A 89 6.36 -11.24 -2.23
CA LYS A 89 5.33 -12.06 -2.86
C LYS A 89 4.07 -12.06 -2.00
N ILE A 90 2.88 -12.08 -2.62
CA ILE A 90 1.63 -12.23 -1.87
C ILE A 90 1.58 -13.65 -1.26
N PRO A 91 1.44 -13.80 0.06
CA PRO A 91 1.45 -15.11 0.70
C PRO A 91 0.35 -16.04 0.15
N GLY A 92 0.73 -17.26 -0.28
CA GLY A 92 -0.20 -18.26 -0.80
C GLY A 92 -0.84 -17.93 -2.16
N GLU A 93 -0.40 -16.87 -2.85
CA GLU A 93 -0.92 -16.47 -4.16
C GLU A 93 0.07 -16.87 -5.27
N LYS A 94 -0.35 -17.81 -6.13
CA LYS A 94 0.48 -18.30 -7.24
C LYS A 94 0.67 -17.28 -8.34
N ASN A 95 -0.38 -16.48 -8.61
CA ASN A 95 -0.41 -15.47 -9.68
C ASN A 95 0.14 -14.10 -9.23
N SER A 96 0.97 -14.08 -8.21
CA SER A 96 1.68 -12.88 -7.76
C SER A 96 2.94 -12.67 -8.58
N PHE A 97 3.29 -11.41 -8.87
CA PHE A 97 4.65 -11.08 -9.29
C PHE A 97 5.65 -11.67 -8.30
N SER A 98 6.77 -12.20 -8.81
CA SER A 98 7.92 -12.54 -7.98
C SER A 98 8.63 -11.27 -7.49
N THR A 99 9.39 -11.39 -6.41
CA THR A 99 10.21 -10.28 -5.92
C THR A 99 11.25 -9.82 -6.94
N ASP A 100 11.76 -10.75 -7.77
CA ASP A 100 12.72 -10.44 -8.84
C ASP A 100 12.08 -9.63 -9.98
N GLN A 101 10.85 -9.96 -10.36
CA GLN A 101 10.11 -9.20 -11.37
C GLN A 101 9.82 -7.76 -10.89
N ILE A 102 9.38 -7.61 -9.63
CA ILE A 102 9.15 -6.28 -9.04
C ILE A 102 10.47 -5.49 -9.00
N TYR A 103 11.54 -6.12 -8.52
CA TYR A 103 12.88 -5.50 -8.44
C TYR A 103 13.39 -5.05 -9.81
N LYS A 104 13.25 -5.89 -10.85
CA LYS A 104 13.64 -5.56 -12.22
C LYS A 104 12.92 -4.30 -12.72
N ILE A 105 11.60 -4.24 -12.55
CA ILE A 105 10.81 -3.07 -12.95
C ILE A 105 11.24 -1.81 -12.15
N CYS A 106 11.45 -1.93 -10.85
CA CYS A 106 11.95 -0.81 -10.05
C CYS A 106 13.31 -0.31 -10.55
N LYS A 107 14.24 -1.22 -10.89
CA LYS A 107 15.55 -0.87 -11.43
C LYS A 107 15.44 -0.13 -12.76
N GLU A 108 14.60 -0.58 -13.67
CA GLU A 108 14.32 0.09 -14.94
C GLU A 108 13.74 1.50 -14.77
N LEU A 109 12.99 1.72 -13.68
CA LEU A 109 12.37 3.01 -13.33
C LEU A 109 13.25 3.89 -12.43
N ASN A 110 14.49 3.47 -12.12
CA ASN A 110 15.39 4.15 -11.18
C ASN A 110 14.77 4.33 -9.78
N ILE A 111 13.95 3.36 -9.34
CA ILE A 111 13.32 3.35 -8.01
C ILE A 111 14.16 2.46 -7.09
N LYS A 112 14.56 2.99 -5.92
CA LYS A 112 15.23 2.19 -4.89
C LYS A 112 14.34 1.03 -4.46
N CYS A 113 14.85 -0.20 -4.55
CA CYS A 113 14.07 -1.40 -4.23
C CYS A 113 14.90 -2.44 -3.50
N VAL A 114 14.30 -3.08 -2.50
CA VAL A 114 14.85 -4.21 -1.76
C VAL A 114 13.88 -5.38 -1.85
N LYS A 115 14.41 -6.57 -2.10
CA LYS A 115 13.62 -7.81 -2.10
C LYS A 115 13.57 -8.38 -0.70
N GLN A 116 12.40 -8.80 -0.25
CA GLN A 116 12.24 -9.49 1.03
C GLN A 116 11.44 -10.78 0.88
N LYS A 117 11.84 -11.82 1.62
CA LYS A 117 11.22 -13.15 1.53
C LYS A 117 9.74 -13.14 1.92
N ASN A 118 9.38 -12.35 2.93
CA ASN A 118 8.03 -12.24 3.45
C ASN A 118 7.86 -10.97 4.28
N ILE A 119 6.62 -10.72 4.73
CA ILE A 119 6.28 -9.52 5.49
C ILE A 119 6.99 -9.42 6.85
N LYS A 120 7.28 -10.55 7.52
CA LYS A 120 7.97 -10.53 8.82
C LYS A 120 9.40 -10.01 8.66
N VAL A 121 10.12 -10.49 7.64
CA VAL A 121 11.48 -10.03 7.33
C VAL A 121 11.46 -8.58 6.85
N ALA A 122 10.47 -8.20 6.02
CA ALA A 122 10.27 -6.81 5.60
C ALA A 122 10.06 -5.87 6.80
N ASN A 123 9.24 -6.26 7.77
CA ASN A 123 8.99 -5.49 8.98
C ASN A 123 10.26 -5.31 9.84
N SER A 124 11.04 -6.38 10.02
CA SER A 124 12.31 -6.30 10.75
C SER A 124 13.28 -5.33 10.07
N PHE A 125 13.40 -5.42 8.74
CA PHE A 125 14.25 -4.54 7.95
C PHE A 125 13.79 -3.08 8.01
N LEU A 126 12.47 -2.83 7.93
CA LEU A 126 11.92 -1.48 8.08
C LEU A 126 12.24 -0.86 9.45
N VAL A 127 12.10 -1.64 10.52
CA VAL A 127 12.30 -1.16 11.90
C VAL A 127 13.76 -0.94 12.23
N ASN A 128 14.64 -1.85 11.83
CA ASN A 128 16.03 -1.87 12.28
C ASN A 128 16.95 -1.07 11.36
N ASP A 129 16.75 -1.18 10.04
CA ASP A 129 17.70 -0.66 9.04
C ASP A 129 17.19 0.64 8.39
N ILE A 130 15.95 0.67 7.93
CA ILE A 130 15.38 1.81 7.17
C ILE A 130 14.90 2.93 8.08
N LYS A 131 14.18 2.60 9.14
CA LYS A 131 13.55 3.53 10.10
C LYS A 131 12.74 4.63 9.39
N PRO A 132 11.75 4.27 8.56
CA PRO A 132 10.97 5.24 7.81
C PRO A 132 10.07 6.06 8.74
N LYS A 133 9.60 7.20 8.27
CA LYS A 133 8.58 8.00 8.97
C LYS A 133 7.18 7.43 8.79
N GLU A 134 6.92 6.80 7.64
CA GLU A 134 5.65 6.16 7.30
C GLU A 134 5.87 4.96 6.39
N ILE A 135 4.96 4.01 6.46
CA ILE A 135 4.92 2.83 5.60
C ILE A 135 3.59 2.81 4.86
N ILE A 136 3.62 2.54 3.55
CA ILE A 136 2.45 2.16 2.77
C ILE A 136 2.57 0.68 2.45
N ILE A 137 1.51 -0.09 2.65
CA ILE A 137 1.42 -1.48 2.19
C ILE A 137 0.31 -1.55 1.17
N SER A 138 0.65 -1.88 -0.08
CA SER A 138 -0.33 -1.82 -1.16
C SER A 138 0.01 -2.76 -2.33
N GLY A 139 -0.82 -2.71 -3.38
CA GLY A 139 -0.68 -3.51 -4.60
C GLY A 139 -1.69 -4.64 -4.71
N SER A 140 -2.34 -5.05 -3.63
CA SER A 140 -3.38 -6.07 -3.66
C SER A 140 -4.23 -6.11 -2.39
N LEU A 141 -5.55 -6.27 -2.55
CA LEU A 141 -6.44 -6.60 -1.43
C LEU A 141 -6.11 -7.97 -0.80
N TYR A 142 -5.64 -8.94 -1.60
CA TYR A 142 -5.20 -10.24 -1.09
C TYR A 142 -4.01 -10.09 -0.14
N LEU A 143 -3.03 -9.25 -0.49
CA LEU A 143 -1.90 -8.95 0.39
C LEU A 143 -2.41 -8.33 1.69
N VAL A 144 -3.15 -7.22 1.59
CA VAL A 144 -3.66 -6.48 2.75
C VAL A 144 -4.49 -7.39 3.65
N GLY A 145 -5.42 -8.17 3.10
CA GLY A 145 -6.27 -9.09 3.86
C GLY A 145 -5.48 -10.12 4.67
N LYS A 146 -4.36 -10.62 4.13
CA LYS A 146 -3.52 -11.63 4.80
C LYS A 146 -2.66 -11.06 5.93
N ILE A 147 -2.28 -9.79 5.86
CA ILE A 147 -1.31 -9.21 6.79
C ILE A 147 -1.90 -8.14 7.71
N ARG A 148 -3.14 -7.70 7.47
CA ARG A 148 -3.79 -6.60 8.18
C ARG A 148 -3.69 -6.72 9.72
N LYS A 149 -3.92 -7.91 10.26
CA LYS A 149 -3.89 -8.19 11.71
C LYS A 149 -2.52 -7.94 12.38
N LEU A 150 -1.47 -7.70 11.60
CA LEU A 150 -0.14 -7.39 12.14
C LEU A 150 0.01 -5.91 12.51
N TYR A 151 -0.94 -5.06 12.12
CA TYR A 151 -0.81 -3.60 12.22
C TYR A 151 -2.01 -2.92 12.89
N ILE A 152 -3.18 -3.62 12.90
CA ILE A 152 -4.45 -3.11 13.44
C ILE A 152 -4.75 -3.79 14.77
#